data_b0803500b503aabb24f78447334057dc
#
_entry.id   b0803500b503aabb24f78447334057dc
#
_cell.length_a   1.000
_cell.length_b   1.000
_cell.length_c   1.000
_cell.angle_alpha   90.00
_cell.angle_beta   90.00
_cell.angle_gamma   90.00
#
_symmetry.space_group_name_H-M   'P 1'
#
loop_
_entity.id
_entity.type
_entity.pdbx_description
1 polymer ?
#
loop_
_entity_poly.entity_id
_entity_poly.type
_entity_poly.pdbx_seq_one_letter_code
_entity_poly.pdbx_strand_id
1 'polypeptide(L)'
;SMTKLIVVAMILAAALVVTPVAAARTITANGTNVFVGEVDLDFTGGDFAGTTKLVHYTGKVAESSIDETITLVAGKGDLKKGIPTGSYYAIGSPYPTLTYVNVQNPEVTLDVVLNDSRKDSVNGKSVTRDTKPAFKVSSNVDTYVAGVYTNDRVNIELTLPGGGVVTDFGGQTLKYNADGSTQYIGGIDLSTAEAGTYTAAGKWVRDSDFFGKGFDSKPVTFEVLTKALSLTANKDSVVRGNSFTVTVTGEARTDYQLFVKSGTNNTPLIAPGQTAVNYTVPGETDDWNRSVKT
;
A
#
# COMPACT_ATOMS: atom_id res chain seq x y z
N SER A 1 30.49 60.06 12.95
CA SER A 1 29.76 59.10 12.14
C SER A 1 30.37 57.72 12.36
N MET A 2 29.73 56.91 13.23
CA MET A 2 30.20 55.55 13.54
C MET A 2 29.56 54.58 12.54
N THR A 3 30.36 54.05 11.65
CA THR A 3 29.97 52.99 10.76
C THR A 3 30.02 51.67 11.52
N LYS A 4 28.86 51.13 11.84
CA LYS A 4 28.77 49.78 12.46
C LYS A 4 29.03 48.72 11.41
N LEU A 5 30.16 48.04 11.51
CA LEU A 5 30.49 46.86 10.75
C LEU A 5 29.70 45.65 11.32
N ILE A 6 28.68 45.23 10.62
CA ILE A 6 27.95 43.99 10.94
C ILE A 6 28.70 42.85 10.28
N VAL A 7 29.46 42.09 11.08
CA VAL A 7 30.02 40.80 10.67
C VAL A 7 28.91 39.77 10.78
N VAL A 8 28.34 39.40 9.64
CA VAL A 8 27.45 38.26 9.55
C VAL A 8 28.32 37.00 9.50
N ALA A 9 28.47 36.35 10.64
CA ALA A 9 29.06 35.02 10.71
C ALA A 9 28.06 34.02 10.08
N MET A 10 28.30 33.68 8.82
CA MET A 10 27.61 32.60 8.16
C MET A 10 28.14 31.29 8.75
N ILE A 11 27.42 30.74 9.73
CA ILE A 11 27.66 29.39 10.23
C ILE A 11 27.16 28.48 9.12
N LEU A 12 28.09 28.00 8.30
CA LEU A 12 27.85 26.90 7.36
C LEU A 12 27.71 25.64 8.23
N ALA A 13 26.49 25.34 8.66
CA ALA A 13 26.16 24.04 9.21
C ALA A 13 26.27 23.04 8.04
N ALA A 14 27.44 22.45 7.88
CA ALA A 14 27.59 21.24 7.12
C ALA A 14 26.71 20.20 7.83
N ALA A 15 25.48 20.03 7.35
CA ALA A 15 24.68 18.89 7.70
C ALA A 15 25.49 17.67 7.23
N LEU A 16 26.19 17.04 8.17
CA LEU A 16 26.64 15.67 7.98
C LEU A 16 25.35 14.89 7.71
N VAL A 17 25.12 14.59 6.44
CA VAL A 17 24.17 13.58 6.04
C VAL A 17 24.81 12.27 6.50
N VAL A 18 24.55 11.92 7.77
CA VAL A 18 24.78 10.57 8.24
C VAL A 18 23.77 9.73 7.46
N THR A 19 24.21 9.19 6.34
CA THR A 19 23.45 8.12 5.71
C THR A 19 23.40 7.01 6.74
N PRO A 20 22.23 6.57 7.18
CA PRO A 20 22.17 5.38 8.03
C PRO A 20 22.87 4.27 7.26
N VAL A 21 23.95 3.75 7.85
CA VAL A 21 24.56 2.54 7.33
C VAL A 21 23.57 1.44 7.66
N ALA A 22 22.93 0.87 6.65
CA ALA A 22 22.12 -0.32 6.82
C ALA A 22 22.98 -1.36 7.58
N ALA A 23 22.40 -2.03 8.58
CA ALA A 23 23.14 -3.06 9.30
C ALA A 23 23.50 -4.16 8.30
N ALA A 24 24.78 -4.47 8.16
CA ALA A 24 25.27 -5.52 7.29
C ALA A 24 24.56 -6.85 7.56
N ARG A 25 23.95 -7.44 6.54
CA ARG A 25 23.32 -8.75 6.67
C ARG A 25 24.37 -9.83 6.49
N THR A 26 24.48 -10.75 7.46
CA THR A 26 25.43 -11.85 7.39
C THR A 26 24.81 -13.05 6.67
N ILE A 27 25.51 -13.56 5.67
CA ILE A 27 25.11 -14.70 4.85
C ILE A 27 25.97 -15.91 5.27
N THR A 28 25.34 -16.90 5.90
CA THR A 28 26.03 -18.07 6.45
C THR A 28 25.60 -19.39 5.82
N ALA A 29 24.39 -19.45 5.26
CA ALA A 29 23.81 -20.68 4.73
C ALA A 29 23.81 -20.72 3.20
N ASN A 30 24.17 -21.84 2.63
CA ASN A 30 24.12 -22.12 1.20
C ASN A 30 22.70 -21.94 0.63
N GLY A 31 22.60 -21.39 -0.57
CA GLY A 31 21.32 -21.14 -1.26
C GLY A 31 20.50 -20.00 -0.71
N THR A 32 21.06 -19.16 0.19
CA THR A 32 20.39 -17.98 0.74
C THR A 32 19.99 -17.01 -0.39
N ASN A 33 18.76 -16.50 -0.33
CA ASN A 33 18.31 -15.42 -1.21
C ASN A 33 18.99 -14.11 -0.80
N VAL A 34 19.53 -13.42 -1.77
CA VAL A 34 20.08 -12.07 -1.66
C VAL A 34 19.52 -11.22 -2.79
N PHE A 35 19.47 -9.91 -2.59
CA PHE A 35 18.71 -9.05 -3.49
C PHE A 35 19.58 -7.99 -4.13
N VAL A 36 19.36 -7.76 -5.43
CA VAL A 36 19.97 -6.65 -6.15
C VAL A 36 19.70 -5.33 -5.41
N GLY A 37 20.75 -4.64 -5.09
CA GLY A 37 20.65 -3.40 -4.30
C GLY A 37 21.14 -3.53 -2.86
N GLU A 38 21.23 -4.73 -2.28
CA GLU A 38 21.81 -4.92 -0.97
C GLU A 38 23.29 -4.50 -0.94
N VAL A 39 23.69 -3.87 0.15
CA VAL A 39 25.05 -3.39 0.37
C VAL A 39 25.68 -4.02 1.61
N ASP A 40 27.01 -4.06 1.63
CA ASP A 40 27.82 -4.55 2.76
C ASP A 40 27.43 -5.96 3.26
N LEU A 41 26.96 -6.84 2.35
CA LEU A 41 26.64 -8.22 2.67
C LEU A 41 27.90 -8.94 3.17
N ASP A 42 27.80 -9.60 4.33
CA ASP A 42 28.93 -10.27 5.01
C ASP A 42 28.91 -11.78 4.73
N PHE A 43 29.94 -12.26 4.03
CA PHE A 43 30.17 -13.65 3.64
C PHE A 43 31.33 -14.29 4.41
N THR A 44 31.67 -13.80 5.61
CA THR A 44 32.85 -14.30 6.36
C THR A 44 32.57 -15.60 7.12
N GLY A 45 31.32 -15.99 7.30
CA GLY A 45 30.90 -17.11 8.15
C GLY A 45 30.25 -18.28 7.42
N GLY A 46 30.04 -19.38 8.14
CA GLY A 46 29.30 -20.55 7.67
C GLY A 46 29.88 -21.19 6.41
N ASP A 47 28.97 -21.52 5.47
CA ASP A 47 29.33 -22.14 4.19
C ASP A 47 30.19 -21.23 3.30
N PHE A 48 30.19 -19.93 3.56
CA PHE A 48 30.90 -18.90 2.80
C PHE A 48 32.28 -18.56 3.35
N ALA A 49 32.73 -19.20 4.43
CA ALA A 49 34.05 -18.93 5.04
C ALA A 49 35.16 -19.01 3.99
N GLY A 50 36.01 -17.96 3.90
CA GLY A 50 37.09 -17.90 2.94
C GLY A 50 36.71 -17.45 1.53
N THR A 51 35.45 -17.12 1.29
CA THR A 51 34.97 -16.59 -0.02
C THR A 51 35.65 -15.27 -0.34
N THR A 52 36.24 -15.19 -1.51
CA THR A 52 36.92 -13.99 -2.03
C THR A 52 36.15 -13.28 -3.12
N LYS A 53 35.28 -14.00 -3.83
CA LYS A 53 34.42 -13.46 -4.88
C LYS A 53 33.20 -14.34 -5.10
N LEU A 54 32.13 -13.74 -5.61
CA LEU A 54 30.96 -14.44 -6.10
C LEU A 54 30.95 -14.35 -7.63
N VAL A 55 30.67 -15.45 -8.33
CA VAL A 55 30.64 -15.51 -9.79
C VAL A 55 29.33 -16.09 -10.30
N HIS A 56 28.79 -15.46 -11.32
CA HIS A 56 27.64 -15.94 -12.08
C HIS A 56 28.10 -16.54 -13.41
N TYR A 57 27.54 -17.69 -13.77
CA TYR A 57 27.86 -18.39 -15.01
C TYR A 57 26.67 -18.29 -15.98
N THR A 58 26.94 -18.13 -17.27
CA THR A 58 25.91 -18.09 -18.33
C THR A 58 25.14 -19.39 -18.51
N GLY A 59 25.59 -20.46 -17.88
CA GLY A 59 24.98 -21.79 -17.94
C GLY A 59 25.46 -22.69 -16.78
N LYS A 60 25.90 -23.92 -17.08
CA LYS A 60 26.34 -24.82 -16.04
C LYS A 60 27.61 -24.29 -15.34
N VAL A 61 27.62 -24.44 -14.01
CA VAL A 61 28.77 -24.03 -13.18
C VAL A 61 30.07 -24.70 -13.64
N ALA A 62 31.15 -23.92 -13.69
CA ALA A 62 32.48 -24.32 -14.12
C ALA A 62 32.61 -24.86 -15.58
N GLU A 63 31.51 -25.03 -16.31
CA GLU A 63 31.52 -25.48 -17.73
C GLU A 63 31.24 -24.30 -18.67
N SER A 64 30.59 -23.23 -18.19
CA SER A 64 30.19 -22.07 -18.98
C SER A 64 31.05 -20.83 -18.68
N SER A 65 30.93 -19.81 -19.52
CA SER A 65 31.59 -18.53 -19.28
C SER A 65 31.02 -17.82 -18.06
N ILE A 66 31.89 -17.09 -17.37
CA ILE A 66 31.48 -16.16 -16.32
C ILE A 66 31.02 -14.87 -17.00
N ASP A 67 29.83 -14.38 -16.63
CA ASP A 67 29.29 -13.12 -17.15
C ASP A 67 29.25 -12.01 -16.08
N GLU A 68 29.34 -12.38 -14.79
CA GLU A 68 29.41 -11.40 -13.70
C GLU A 68 30.34 -11.91 -12.59
N THR A 69 31.08 -10.98 -11.99
CA THR A 69 31.98 -11.26 -10.85
C THR A 69 31.86 -10.14 -9.82
N ILE A 70 31.50 -10.50 -8.60
CA ILE A 70 31.48 -9.61 -7.44
C ILE A 70 32.69 -9.94 -6.56
N THR A 71 33.67 -9.04 -6.53
CA THR A 71 34.84 -9.19 -5.65
C THR A 71 34.48 -8.75 -4.24
N LEU A 72 34.79 -9.60 -3.26
CA LEU A 72 34.55 -9.30 -1.84
C LEU A 72 35.80 -8.62 -1.25
N VAL A 73 35.58 -7.57 -0.46
CA VAL A 73 36.62 -6.88 0.31
C VAL A 73 36.46 -7.26 1.76
N ALA A 74 37.44 -7.93 2.33
CA ALA A 74 37.37 -8.51 3.69
C ALA A 74 36.10 -9.39 3.90
N GLY A 75 35.70 -10.15 2.86
CA GLY A 75 34.53 -11.02 2.90
C GLY A 75 33.19 -10.31 2.71
N LYS A 76 33.18 -9.00 2.40
CA LYS A 76 31.96 -8.20 2.21
C LYS A 76 31.80 -7.72 0.79
N GLY A 77 30.54 -7.55 0.34
CA GLY A 77 30.27 -7.10 -1.00
C GLY A 77 28.88 -6.52 -1.20
N ASP A 78 28.73 -5.76 -2.29
CA ASP A 78 27.52 -5.09 -2.70
C ASP A 78 26.91 -5.74 -3.94
N LEU A 79 25.61 -5.90 -3.98
CA LEU A 79 24.85 -6.34 -5.15
C LEU A 79 24.33 -5.14 -5.94
N LYS A 80 25.12 -4.65 -6.88
CA LYS A 80 24.78 -3.45 -7.63
C LYS A 80 23.57 -3.66 -8.53
N LYS A 81 22.81 -2.59 -8.77
CA LYS A 81 21.71 -2.60 -9.74
C LYS A 81 22.21 -2.96 -11.15
N GLY A 82 21.48 -3.86 -11.82
CA GLY A 82 21.75 -4.25 -13.20
C GLY A 82 22.62 -5.50 -13.37
N ILE A 83 23.07 -6.13 -12.28
CA ILE A 83 23.72 -7.45 -12.38
C ILE A 83 22.70 -8.53 -12.76
N PRO A 84 23.11 -9.62 -13.43
CA PRO A 84 22.25 -10.77 -13.68
C PRO A 84 21.65 -11.34 -12.40
N THR A 85 20.42 -11.85 -12.48
CA THR A 85 19.81 -12.64 -11.41
C THR A 85 20.12 -14.12 -11.60
N GLY A 86 20.16 -14.88 -10.50
CA GLY A 86 20.47 -16.29 -10.54
C GLY A 86 21.46 -16.71 -9.46
N SER A 87 22.07 -17.89 -9.63
CA SER A 87 23.02 -18.45 -8.66
C SER A 87 24.41 -17.85 -8.84
N TYR A 88 24.94 -17.26 -7.77
CA TYR A 88 26.31 -16.75 -7.69
C TYR A 88 27.14 -17.66 -6.79
N TYR A 89 28.16 -18.30 -7.36
CA TYR A 89 28.97 -19.29 -6.70
C TYR A 89 30.15 -18.66 -5.95
N ALA A 90 30.37 -19.14 -4.73
CA ALA A 90 31.33 -18.59 -3.78
C ALA A 90 32.75 -19.14 -3.99
N ILE A 91 33.56 -18.44 -4.75
CA ILE A 91 34.94 -18.83 -5.02
C ILE A 91 35.83 -18.52 -3.80
N GLY A 92 36.58 -19.52 -3.36
CA GLY A 92 37.39 -19.50 -2.13
C GLY A 92 36.69 -20.12 -0.94
N SER A 93 35.40 -20.45 -1.01
CA SER A 93 34.70 -21.26 -0.01
C SER A 93 35.21 -22.71 0.00
N PRO A 94 34.96 -23.50 1.05
CA PRO A 94 35.34 -24.92 1.13
C PRO A 94 34.80 -25.77 -0.04
N TYR A 95 33.65 -25.39 -0.60
CA TYR A 95 32.97 -26.09 -1.71
C TYR A 95 32.56 -25.13 -2.83
N PRO A 96 33.50 -24.55 -3.60
CA PRO A 96 33.22 -23.42 -4.50
C PRO A 96 32.29 -23.71 -5.67
N THR A 97 32.05 -24.98 -6.01
CA THR A 97 31.07 -25.38 -7.05
C THR A 97 29.67 -25.72 -6.48
N LEU A 98 29.54 -25.76 -5.15
CA LEU A 98 28.30 -26.14 -4.46
C LEU A 98 27.75 -25.01 -3.59
N THR A 99 28.63 -24.11 -3.10
CA THR A 99 28.22 -22.99 -2.26
C THR A 99 27.84 -21.80 -3.14
N TYR A 100 26.61 -21.33 -3.03
CA TYR A 100 26.09 -20.22 -3.81
C TYR A 100 25.07 -19.40 -3.02
N VAL A 101 24.83 -18.17 -3.47
CA VAL A 101 23.67 -17.37 -3.13
C VAL A 101 22.76 -17.26 -4.35
N ASN A 102 21.47 -17.07 -4.10
CA ASN A 102 20.48 -16.87 -5.16
C ASN A 102 20.13 -15.38 -5.25
N VAL A 103 20.70 -14.70 -6.24
CA VAL A 103 20.49 -13.26 -6.47
C VAL A 103 19.16 -13.04 -7.17
N GLN A 104 18.30 -12.22 -6.58
CA GLN A 104 16.98 -11.86 -7.11
C GLN A 104 16.82 -10.34 -7.19
N ASN A 105 15.92 -9.88 -8.08
CA ASN A 105 15.44 -8.51 -7.99
C ASN A 105 14.45 -8.40 -6.82
N PRO A 106 14.58 -7.38 -5.96
CA PRO A 106 13.57 -7.14 -4.94
C PRO A 106 12.25 -6.72 -5.60
N GLU A 107 11.15 -7.28 -5.13
CA GLU A 107 9.82 -7.00 -5.65
C GLU A 107 8.86 -6.71 -4.49
N VAL A 108 8.08 -5.64 -4.63
CA VAL A 108 6.95 -5.34 -3.76
C VAL A 108 5.69 -5.31 -4.59
N THR A 109 4.70 -6.08 -4.19
CA THR A 109 3.36 -6.04 -4.79
C THR A 109 2.39 -5.39 -3.83
N LEU A 110 1.52 -4.54 -4.36
CA LEU A 110 0.47 -3.86 -3.63
C LEU A 110 -0.85 -4.03 -4.37
N ASP A 111 -1.91 -4.33 -3.63
CA ASP A 111 -3.28 -4.30 -4.10
C ASP A 111 -4.17 -3.67 -3.02
N VAL A 112 -5.32 -3.15 -3.43
CA VAL A 112 -6.37 -2.72 -2.52
C VAL A 112 -7.54 -3.67 -2.68
N VAL A 113 -7.99 -4.28 -1.57
CA VAL A 113 -9.01 -5.34 -1.56
C VAL A 113 -10.10 -5.02 -0.55
N LEU A 114 -11.24 -5.70 -0.63
CA LEU A 114 -12.23 -5.65 0.43
C LEU A 114 -11.70 -6.37 1.69
N ASN A 115 -11.79 -5.70 2.85
CA ASN A 115 -11.26 -6.25 4.11
C ASN A 115 -11.89 -7.62 4.47
N ASP A 116 -13.17 -7.81 4.21
CA ASP A 116 -13.90 -9.00 4.63
C ASP A 116 -13.57 -10.22 3.76
N SER A 117 -13.50 -10.04 2.44
CA SER A 117 -13.20 -11.13 1.51
C SER A 117 -11.71 -11.34 1.27
N ARG A 118 -10.89 -10.26 1.36
CA ARG A 118 -9.45 -10.24 1.08
C ARG A 118 -9.04 -10.80 -0.30
N LYS A 119 -10.02 -11.15 -1.14
CA LYS A 119 -9.87 -11.70 -2.49
C LYS A 119 -10.34 -10.73 -3.56
N ASP A 120 -11.32 -9.89 -3.22
CA ASP A 120 -11.96 -9.00 -4.18
C ASP A 120 -11.18 -7.69 -4.25
N SER A 121 -10.41 -7.54 -5.31
CA SER A 121 -9.68 -6.31 -5.59
C SER A 121 -10.63 -5.18 -5.95
N VAL A 122 -10.40 -4.02 -5.35
CA VAL A 122 -11.06 -2.75 -5.68
C VAL A 122 -10.11 -1.80 -6.42
N ASN A 123 -8.96 -2.28 -6.86
CA ASN A 123 -8.05 -1.51 -7.69
C ASN A 123 -8.73 -1.05 -8.99
N GLY A 124 -8.69 0.25 -9.26
CA GLY A 124 -9.37 0.87 -10.39
C GLY A 124 -10.89 0.93 -10.28
N LYS A 125 -11.45 0.67 -9.09
CA LYS A 125 -12.91 0.67 -8.85
C LYS A 125 -13.31 1.75 -7.86
N SER A 126 -14.61 2.09 -7.88
CA SER A 126 -15.21 2.99 -6.92
C SER A 126 -15.75 2.22 -5.70
N VAL A 127 -15.61 2.81 -4.53
CA VAL A 127 -16.12 2.30 -3.25
C VAL A 127 -16.94 3.38 -2.54
N THR A 128 -17.86 2.98 -1.68
CA THR A 128 -18.60 3.89 -0.81
C THR A 128 -17.86 4.11 0.50
N ARG A 129 -18.25 5.13 1.26
CA ARG A 129 -17.66 5.41 2.58
C ARG A 129 -17.93 4.32 3.63
N ASP A 130 -18.92 3.47 3.42
CA ASP A 130 -19.20 2.32 4.28
C ASP A 130 -18.28 1.13 3.99
N THR A 131 -17.60 1.15 2.84
CA THR A 131 -16.65 0.11 2.47
C THR A 131 -15.44 0.22 3.38
N LYS A 132 -15.01 -0.92 3.92
CA LYS A 132 -13.74 -1.01 4.65
C LYS A 132 -12.73 -1.74 3.76
N PRO A 133 -11.86 -1.02 3.04
CA PRO A 133 -10.81 -1.64 2.27
C PRO A 133 -9.66 -2.11 3.16
N ALA A 134 -8.80 -2.94 2.58
CA ALA A 134 -7.52 -3.33 3.14
C ALA A 134 -6.45 -3.22 2.05
N PHE A 135 -5.26 -2.79 2.42
CA PHE A 135 -4.09 -2.93 1.55
C PHE A 135 -3.52 -4.33 1.72
N LYS A 136 -3.45 -5.07 0.62
CA LYS A 136 -2.75 -6.35 0.53
C LYS A 136 -1.37 -6.07 -0.02
N VAL A 137 -0.33 -6.35 0.77
CA VAL A 137 1.05 -6.12 0.40
C VAL A 137 1.87 -7.39 0.60
N SER A 138 2.77 -7.67 -0.32
CA SER A 138 3.74 -8.76 -0.22
C SER A 138 5.04 -8.40 -0.92
N SER A 139 6.11 -9.10 -0.54
CA SER A 139 7.43 -8.96 -1.14
C SER A 139 8.08 -10.34 -1.26
N ASN A 140 8.98 -10.50 -2.23
CA ASN A 140 9.91 -11.62 -2.24
C ASN A 140 11.11 -11.40 -1.31
N VAL A 141 11.30 -10.18 -0.80
CA VAL A 141 12.32 -9.86 0.19
C VAL A 141 11.86 -10.38 1.55
N ASP A 142 12.67 -11.23 2.18
CA ASP A 142 12.38 -11.93 3.44
C ASP A 142 13.39 -11.60 4.54
N THR A 143 14.07 -10.48 4.42
CA THR A 143 15.21 -10.10 5.26
C THR A 143 14.80 -9.46 6.59
N TYR A 144 13.56 -9.00 6.72
CA TYR A 144 13.08 -8.40 7.96
C TYR A 144 12.93 -9.46 9.06
N VAL A 145 13.74 -9.33 10.13
CA VAL A 145 13.64 -10.13 11.34
C VAL A 145 13.53 -9.19 12.54
N ALA A 146 12.42 -9.25 13.25
CA ALA A 146 12.16 -8.37 14.39
C ALA A 146 13.28 -8.45 15.44
N GLY A 147 13.85 -7.29 15.78
CA GLY A 147 14.94 -7.19 16.77
C GLY A 147 16.33 -7.60 16.28
N VAL A 148 16.46 -8.10 15.05
CA VAL A 148 17.74 -8.49 14.45
C VAL A 148 18.08 -7.64 13.25
N TYR A 149 17.36 -7.82 12.14
CA TYR A 149 17.46 -7.01 10.94
C TYR A 149 16.08 -6.39 10.65
N THR A 150 15.98 -5.06 10.79
CA THR A 150 14.70 -4.36 10.79
C THR A 150 14.60 -3.25 9.73
N ASN A 151 15.59 -3.18 8.84
CA ASN A 151 15.70 -2.08 7.89
C ASN A 151 14.78 -2.25 6.68
N ASP A 152 14.48 -3.50 6.29
CA ASP A 152 13.67 -3.75 5.11
C ASP A 152 12.17 -3.64 5.42
N ARG A 153 11.71 -2.41 5.29
CA ARG A 153 10.32 -2.02 5.48
C ARG A 153 9.84 -1.21 4.30
N VAL A 154 8.54 -1.30 4.07
CA VAL A 154 7.84 -0.55 3.03
C VAL A 154 6.75 0.28 3.70
N ASN A 155 6.71 1.58 3.41
CA ASN A 155 5.57 2.42 3.71
C ASN A 155 4.63 2.40 2.50
N ILE A 156 3.33 2.27 2.75
CA ILE A 156 2.36 2.50 1.71
C ILE A 156 2.03 3.99 1.75
N GLU A 157 2.54 4.72 0.75
CA GLU A 157 2.24 6.13 0.56
C GLU A 157 0.91 6.26 -0.16
N LEU A 158 -0.06 6.86 0.51
CA LEU A 158 -1.39 7.12 -0.01
C LEU A 158 -1.50 8.59 -0.42
N THR A 159 -1.64 8.83 -1.71
CA THR A 159 -1.95 10.15 -2.26
C THR A 159 -3.46 10.37 -2.20
N LEU A 160 -3.86 11.41 -1.51
CA LEU A 160 -5.26 11.85 -1.33
C LEU A 160 -5.77 12.58 -2.58
N PRO A 161 -7.09 12.72 -2.77
CA PRO A 161 -7.68 13.46 -3.90
C PRO A 161 -7.15 14.89 -4.03
N GLY A 162 -6.83 15.56 -2.90
CA GLY A 162 -6.22 16.90 -2.86
C GLY A 162 -4.72 16.93 -3.13
N GLY A 163 -4.07 15.79 -3.43
CA GLY A 163 -2.64 15.67 -3.74
C GLY A 163 -1.73 15.50 -2.51
N GLY A 164 -2.26 15.57 -1.29
CA GLY A 164 -1.49 15.27 -0.08
C GLY A 164 -1.09 13.79 -0.02
N VAL A 165 0.11 13.49 0.51
CA VAL A 165 0.60 12.12 0.69
C VAL A 165 0.67 11.80 2.17
N VAL A 166 0.11 10.66 2.56
CA VAL A 166 0.06 10.21 3.96
C VAL A 166 0.49 8.74 4.06
N THR A 167 0.97 8.35 5.25
CA THR A 167 1.31 6.97 5.62
C THR A 167 0.46 6.45 6.78
N ASP A 168 -0.46 7.29 7.26
CA ASP A 168 -1.48 6.95 8.26
C ASP A 168 -2.83 7.37 7.70
N PHE A 169 -3.79 6.45 7.62
CA PHE A 169 -5.08 6.74 7.02
C PHE A 169 -6.16 5.78 7.55
N GLY A 170 -7.37 6.31 7.77
CA GLY A 170 -8.52 5.51 8.20
C GLY A 170 -8.27 4.73 9.50
N GLY A 171 -7.49 5.30 10.43
CA GLY A 171 -7.13 4.68 11.71
C GLY A 171 -6.03 3.62 11.63
N GLN A 172 -5.35 3.48 10.49
CA GLN A 172 -4.29 2.49 10.27
C GLN A 172 -2.96 3.17 9.92
N THR A 173 -1.86 2.67 10.47
CA THR A 173 -0.50 2.96 9.98
C THR A 173 -0.20 2.05 8.80
N LEU A 174 0.09 2.66 7.66
CA LEU A 174 0.25 1.97 6.37
C LEU A 174 1.70 1.52 6.19
N LYS A 175 2.08 0.45 6.90
CA LYS A 175 3.45 -0.07 6.94
C LYS A 175 3.47 -1.58 6.77
N TYR A 176 4.45 -2.06 6.02
CA TYR A 176 4.75 -3.46 5.79
C TYR A 176 6.19 -3.79 6.17
N ASN A 177 6.40 -4.90 6.86
CA ASN A 177 7.72 -5.47 7.14
C ASN A 177 8.01 -6.55 6.11
N ALA A 178 9.11 -6.42 5.38
CA ALA A 178 9.48 -7.35 4.30
C ALA A 178 10.05 -8.66 4.87
N ASP A 179 9.17 -9.52 5.35
CA ASP A 179 9.45 -10.83 5.96
C ASP A 179 9.10 -12.00 5.05
N GLY A 180 8.90 -11.75 3.75
CA GLY A 180 8.50 -12.74 2.77
C GLY A 180 7.02 -13.14 2.84
N SER A 181 6.26 -12.62 3.78
CA SER A 181 4.83 -12.94 3.94
C SER A 181 3.93 -11.95 3.20
N THR A 182 2.69 -12.36 2.95
CA THR A 182 1.63 -11.45 2.52
C THR A 182 0.94 -10.89 3.76
N GLN A 183 0.91 -9.56 3.88
CA GLN A 183 0.23 -8.87 4.97
C GLN A 183 -1.00 -8.11 4.46
N TYR A 184 -1.98 -7.93 5.35
CA TYR A 184 -3.20 -7.16 5.09
C TYR A 184 -3.32 -6.06 6.15
N ILE A 185 -3.19 -4.81 5.71
CA ILE A 185 -3.46 -3.64 6.54
C ILE A 185 -4.93 -3.32 6.35
N GLY A 186 -5.77 -3.89 7.21
CA GLY A 186 -7.22 -3.89 7.05
C GLY A 186 -7.96 -2.97 7.99
N GLY A 187 -9.28 -2.89 7.78
CA GLY A 187 -10.16 -2.08 8.63
C GLY A 187 -9.99 -0.57 8.41
N ILE A 188 -9.56 -0.16 7.23
CA ILE A 188 -9.42 1.27 6.88
C ILE A 188 -10.81 1.91 6.90
N ASP A 189 -10.98 2.91 7.73
CA ASP A 189 -12.23 3.65 7.86
C ASP A 189 -12.29 4.78 6.83
N LEU A 190 -13.27 4.70 5.92
CA LEU A 190 -13.53 5.72 4.90
C LEU A 190 -14.66 6.70 5.27
N SER A 191 -15.25 6.59 6.47
CA SER A 191 -16.44 7.37 6.84
C SER A 191 -16.24 8.89 6.73
N THR A 192 -15.03 9.36 7.02
CA THR A 192 -14.62 10.77 6.92
C THR A 192 -13.75 11.07 5.71
N ALA A 193 -13.51 10.08 4.84
CA ALA A 193 -12.64 10.23 3.69
C ALA A 193 -13.22 11.24 2.69
N GLU A 194 -12.36 12.06 2.12
CA GLU A 194 -12.73 12.95 1.02
C GLU A 194 -13.13 12.13 -0.21
N ALA A 195 -14.14 12.58 -0.94
CA ALA A 195 -14.51 11.93 -2.20
C ALA A 195 -13.48 12.21 -3.29
N GLY A 196 -13.22 11.22 -4.13
CA GLY A 196 -12.29 11.32 -5.24
C GLY A 196 -11.33 10.14 -5.31
N THR A 197 -10.34 10.27 -6.17
CA THR A 197 -9.38 9.20 -6.46
C THR A 197 -8.22 9.21 -5.47
N TYR A 198 -7.96 8.06 -4.89
CA TYR A 198 -6.81 7.76 -4.04
C TYR A 198 -5.83 6.92 -4.83
N THR A 199 -4.53 7.22 -4.68
CA THR A 199 -3.45 6.42 -5.29
C THR A 199 -2.51 5.94 -4.21
N ALA A 200 -2.26 4.65 -4.13
CA ALA A 200 -1.34 4.08 -3.17
C ALA A 200 -0.15 3.42 -3.85
N ALA A 201 1.04 3.56 -3.28
CA ALA A 201 2.26 2.90 -3.72
C ALA A 201 3.10 2.44 -2.52
N GLY A 202 3.62 1.23 -2.58
CA GLY A 202 4.58 0.73 -1.60
C GLY A 202 5.97 1.28 -1.88
N LYS A 203 6.54 2.01 -0.93
CA LYS A 203 7.83 2.68 -1.02
C LYS A 203 8.79 2.14 0.02
N TRP A 204 9.98 1.73 -0.39
CA TRP A 204 11.03 1.33 0.55
C TRP A 204 11.40 2.50 1.46
N VAL A 205 11.51 2.24 2.77
CA VAL A 205 11.91 3.27 3.73
C VAL A 205 13.38 3.65 3.55
N ARG A 206 13.74 4.86 3.99
CA ARG A 206 15.07 5.45 3.79
C ARG A 206 16.22 4.58 4.32
N ASP A 207 15.96 3.80 5.36
CA ASP A 207 16.97 2.94 6.00
C ASP A 207 17.14 1.60 5.29
N SER A 208 16.27 1.27 4.32
CA SER A 208 16.40 0.07 3.50
C SER A 208 17.44 0.25 2.40
N ASP A 209 18.14 -0.83 2.11
CA ASP A 209 19.07 -0.90 0.98
C ASP A 209 18.41 -0.61 -0.37
N PHE A 210 17.10 -0.79 -0.46
CA PHE A 210 16.32 -0.65 -1.70
C PHE A 210 15.78 0.76 -1.92
N PHE A 211 15.95 1.68 -0.95
CA PHE A 211 15.45 3.04 -1.05
C PHE A 211 15.99 3.78 -2.29
N GLY A 212 15.10 4.36 -3.06
CA GLY A 212 15.44 5.15 -4.24
C GLY A 212 16.07 4.38 -5.40
N LYS A 213 16.13 3.05 -5.33
CA LYS A 213 16.71 2.19 -6.38
C LYS A 213 15.70 1.72 -7.42
N GLY A 214 14.42 2.15 -7.31
CA GLY A 214 13.38 1.86 -8.30
C GLY A 214 12.73 0.49 -8.15
N PHE A 215 12.77 -0.08 -6.94
CA PHE A 215 12.14 -1.34 -6.58
C PHE A 215 10.82 -1.16 -5.82
N ASP A 216 10.24 0.04 -5.89
CA ASP A 216 8.94 0.36 -5.33
C ASP A 216 7.81 -0.40 -6.04
N SER A 217 6.67 -0.57 -5.40
CA SER A 217 5.53 -1.20 -6.04
C SER A 217 4.97 -0.37 -7.18
N LYS A 218 4.26 -1.03 -8.09
CA LYS A 218 3.36 -0.31 -9.01
C LYS A 218 2.26 0.37 -8.19
N PRO A 219 1.80 1.57 -8.59
CA PRO A 219 0.70 2.23 -7.93
C PRO A 219 -0.62 1.50 -8.17
N VAL A 220 -1.50 1.54 -7.18
CA VAL A 220 -2.89 1.08 -7.26
C VAL A 220 -3.81 2.26 -6.94
N THR A 221 -5.02 2.24 -7.50
CA THR A 221 -5.97 3.35 -7.34
C THR A 221 -7.33 2.84 -6.89
N PHE A 222 -8.07 3.65 -6.15
CA PHE A 222 -9.49 3.45 -5.90
C PHE A 222 -10.16 4.82 -5.76
N GLU A 223 -11.45 4.87 -6.03
CA GLU A 223 -12.24 6.10 -5.93
C GLU A 223 -13.21 5.97 -4.75
N VAL A 224 -13.22 6.97 -3.88
CA VAL A 224 -14.26 7.11 -2.84
C VAL A 224 -15.37 7.99 -3.39
N LEU A 225 -16.58 7.42 -3.46
CA LEU A 225 -17.74 8.13 -4.00
C LEU A 225 -18.24 9.21 -3.05
N THR A 226 -18.77 10.28 -3.61
CA THR A 226 -19.57 11.25 -2.85
C THR A 226 -20.81 10.57 -2.29
N LYS A 227 -21.21 10.98 -1.09
CA LYS A 227 -22.51 10.63 -0.54
C LYS A 227 -23.61 11.37 -1.32
N ALA A 228 -24.01 10.82 -2.43
CA ALA A 228 -25.05 11.43 -3.27
C ALA A 228 -26.41 10.94 -2.82
N LEU A 229 -27.08 11.70 -1.95
CA LEU A 229 -28.53 11.54 -1.76
C LEU A 229 -29.25 12.25 -2.88
N SER A 230 -29.98 11.52 -3.69
CA SER A 230 -30.81 12.09 -4.74
C SER A 230 -32.25 11.58 -4.63
N LEU A 231 -33.18 12.44 -4.99
CA LEU A 231 -34.59 12.15 -5.04
C LEU A 231 -35.10 12.50 -6.45
N THR A 232 -35.63 11.52 -7.16
CA THR A 232 -36.17 11.72 -8.49
C THR A 232 -37.61 11.21 -8.56
N ALA A 233 -38.46 11.93 -9.27
CA ALA A 233 -39.84 11.49 -9.55
C ALA A 233 -39.99 11.17 -11.05
N ASN A 234 -40.77 10.14 -11.35
CA ASN A 234 -41.04 9.77 -12.75
C ASN A 234 -42.03 10.70 -13.47
N LYS A 235 -42.61 11.69 -12.76
CA LYS A 235 -43.52 12.69 -13.28
C LYS A 235 -43.34 14.01 -12.53
N ASP A 236 -43.32 15.10 -13.24
CA ASP A 236 -43.24 16.47 -12.68
C ASP A 236 -44.54 16.94 -12.07
N SER A 237 -45.68 16.43 -12.57
CA SER A 237 -47.00 16.73 -12.08
C SER A 237 -47.94 15.52 -12.24
N VAL A 238 -48.87 15.38 -11.32
CA VAL A 238 -49.82 14.26 -11.29
C VAL A 238 -51.22 14.75 -10.98
N VAL A 239 -52.17 14.30 -11.78
CA VAL A 239 -53.59 14.56 -11.51
C VAL A 239 -54.02 13.80 -10.26
N ARG A 240 -54.84 14.44 -9.42
CA ARG A 240 -55.37 13.86 -8.21
C ARG A 240 -56.01 12.48 -8.46
N GLY A 241 -55.66 11.49 -7.63
CA GLY A 241 -56.12 10.12 -7.76
C GLY A 241 -55.20 9.22 -8.57
N ASN A 242 -54.20 9.77 -9.26
CA ASN A 242 -53.19 8.97 -9.95
C ASN A 242 -51.93 8.81 -9.11
N SER A 243 -51.21 7.70 -9.32
CA SER A 243 -49.93 7.42 -8.66
C SER A 243 -48.73 7.91 -9.48
N PHE A 244 -47.64 8.15 -8.79
CA PHE A 244 -46.32 8.37 -9.35
C PHE A 244 -45.25 7.64 -8.50
N THR A 245 -44.08 7.44 -9.06
CA THR A 245 -42.99 6.77 -8.38
C THR A 245 -41.91 7.78 -8.01
N VAL A 246 -41.47 7.71 -6.77
CA VAL A 246 -40.31 8.45 -6.29
C VAL A 246 -39.17 7.45 -6.05
N THR A 247 -38.04 7.75 -6.64
CA THR A 247 -36.80 6.96 -6.46
C THR A 247 -35.86 7.74 -5.51
N VAL A 248 -35.50 7.13 -4.41
CA VAL A 248 -34.47 7.59 -3.47
C VAL A 248 -33.19 6.84 -3.81
N THR A 249 -32.13 7.57 -4.14
CA THR A 249 -30.80 7.01 -4.34
C THR A 249 -29.87 7.58 -3.28
N GLY A 250 -29.23 6.72 -2.51
CA GLY A 250 -28.35 7.10 -1.42
C GLY A 250 -27.31 6.04 -1.15
N GLU A 251 -26.68 6.14 -0.01
CA GLU A 251 -25.69 5.18 0.48
C GLU A 251 -26.36 3.85 0.81
N ALA A 252 -25.79 2.72 0.35
CA ALA A 252 -26.38 1.41 0.57
C ALA A 252 -26.53 1.07 2.06
N ARG A 253 -27.61 0.41 2.43
CA ARG A 253 -27.94 0.01 3.81
C ARG A 253 -28.12 1.18 4.79
N THR A 254 -28.38 2.39 4.28
CA THR A 254 -28.64 3.58 5.09
C THR A 254 -30.13 3.88 5.08
N ASP A 255 -30.67 4.22 6.24
CA ASP A 255 -32.06 4.62 6.40
C ASP A 255 -32.19 6.13 6.18
N TYR A 256 -33.10 6.52 5.31
CA TYR A 256 -33.43 7.92 4.99
C TYR A 256 -34.87 8.21 5.37
N GLN A 257 -35.12 9.42 5.89
CA GLN A 257 -36.46 9.88 6.15
C GLN A 257 -37.04 10.50 4.87
N LEU A 258 -38.05 9.85 4.29
CA LEU A 258 -38.82 10.40 3.19
C LEU A 258 -40.10 11.04 3.73
N PHE A 259 -40.27 12.30 3.47
CA PHE A 259 -41.50 12.99 3.84
C PHE A 259 -42.01 13.91 2.70
N VAL A 260 -43.30 14.11 2.65
CA VAL A 260 -43.91 15.04 1.76
C VAL A 260 -44.06 16.39 2.47
N LYS A 261 -43.47 17.44 1.92
CA LYS A 261 -43.60 18.77 2.47
C LYS A 261 -45.08 19.22 2.31
N SER A 262 -45.79 19.18 3.44
CA SER A 262 -47.20 19.54 3.49
C SER A 262 -47.41 21.02 3.18
N GLY A 263 -48.36 21.32 2.32
CA GLY A 263 -48.82 22.69 2.07
C GLY A 263 -50.34 22.87 2.20
N THR A 264 -51.15 21.82 2.05
CA THR A 264 -52.60 21.88 2.08
C THR A 264 -53.24 20.50 2.06
N ASN A 265 -54.59 20.39 2.19
CA ASN A 265 -55.42 19.22 2.30
C ASN A 265 -55.32 18.09 1.25
N ASN A 266 -54.23 18.06 0.43
CA ASN A 266 -54.06 17.12 -0.69
C ASN A 266 -52.66 16.50 -0.70
N THR A 267 -52.10 16.16 0.46
CA THR A 267 -50.79 15.51 0.60
C THR A 267 -50.80 14.11 -0.03
N PRO A 268 -49.90 13.77 -0.96
CA PRO A 268 -49.78 12.41 -1.46
C PRO A 268 -49.43 11.45 -0.34
N LEU A 269 -49.99 10.25 -0.38
CA LEU A 269 -49.71 9.19 0.58
C LEU A 269 -48.69 8.21 -0.01
N ILE A 270 -47.82 7.65 0.83
CA ILE A 270 -46.93 6.59 0.43
C ILE A 270 -47.75 5.30 0.40
N ALA A 271 -47.85 4.66 -0.78
CA ALA A 271 -48.60 3.43 -0.95
C ALA A 271 -48.06 2.29 -0.05
N PRO A 272 -48.95 1.51 0.59
CA PRO A 272 -48.54 0.37 1.40
C PRO A 272 -47.90 -0.73 0.56
N GLY A 273 -47.07 -1.58 1.19
CA GLY A 273 -46.47 -2.75 0.56
C GLY A 273 -45.19 -2.48 -0.24
N GLN A 274 -44.59 -1.30 -0.14
CA GLN A 274 -43.28 -1.02 -0.75
C GLN A 274 -42.18 -1.75 0.01
N THR A 275 -41.35 -2.53 -0.67
CA THR A 275 -40.32 -3.39 -0.04
C THR A 275 -39.18 -2.61 0.64
N ALA A 276 -38.90 -1.40 0.17
CA ALA A 276 -37.85 -0.53 0.71
C ALA A 276 -38.37 0.42 1.81
N VAL A 277 -39.67 0.41 2.13
CA VAL A 277 -40.29 1.34 3.06
C VAL A 277 -40.58 0.63 4.37
N ASN A 278 -40.07 1.16 5.48
CA ASN A 278 -40.36 0.65 6.81
C ASN A 278 -41.66 1.31 7.36
N TYR A 279 -42.71 0.52 7.55
CA TYR A 279 -43.98 0.95 8.04
C TYR A 279 -44.13 0.77 9.57
N THR A 280 -43.13 0.22 10.25
CA THR A 280 -43.20 -0.18 11.66
C THR A 280 -42.37 0.71 12.58
N VAL A 281 -41.95 1.89 12.14
CA VAL A 281 -41.18 2.81 12.99
C VAL A 281 -42.08 3.33 14.10
N PRO A 282 -41.76 3.10 15.39
CA PRO A 282 -42.54 3.59 16.48
C PRO A 282 -42.67 5.12 16.49
N GLY A 283 -43.89 5.63 16.52
CA GLY A 283 -44.19 7.06 16.49
C GLY A 283 -44.52 7.66 15.12
N GLU A 284 -44.37 6.90 14.04
CA GLU A 284 -44.79 7.30 12.68
C GLU A 284 -46.23 6.82 12.44
N THR A 285 -47.17 7.70 12.59
CA THR A 285 -48.62 7.41 12.37
C THR A 285 -49.10 7.95 11.02
N ASP A 286 -48.29 8.76 10.32
CA ASP A 286 -48.71 9.48 9.16
C ASP A 286 -48.24 8.82 7.88
N ASP A 287 -49.14 8.54 6.93
CA ASP A 287 -48.84 7.92 5.62
C ASP A 287 -48.02 8.80 4.66
N TRP A 288 -47.63 10.01 5.07
CA TRP A 288 -46.81 10.94 4.31
C TRP A 288 -45.36 11.03 4.79
N ASN A 289 -45.00 10.28 5.85
CA ASN A 289 -43.67 10.25 6.43
C ASN A 289 -43.26 8.80 6.70
N ARG A 290 -42.17 8.33 6.09
CA ARG A 290 -41.70 6.96 6.21
C ARG A 290 -40.18 6.89 6.16
N SER A 291 -39.62 5.92 6.88
CA SER A 291 -38.23 5.55 6.73
C SER A 291 -38.04 4.69 5.47
N VAL A 292 -37.09 5.06 4.65
CA VAL A 292 -36.75 4.37 3.38
C VAL A 292 -35.33 3.87 3.47
N LYS A 293 -35.12 2.60 3.21
CA LYS A 293 -33.79 1.96 3.20
C LYS A 293 -33.30 1.84 1.75
N THR A 294 -32.08 2.32 1.48
CA THR A 294 -31.39 2.22 0.19
C THR A 294 -30.37 1.10 0.17
#